data_c963295dc8ce2e5bb647c9f93925a0d5
#
_entry.id   c963295dc8ce2e5bb647c9f93925a0d5
#
_cell.length_a   1.000
_cell.length_b   1.000
_cell.length_c   1.000
_cell.angle_alpha   90.00
_cell.angle_beta   90.00
_cell.angle_gamma   90.00
#
_symmetry.space_group_name_H-M   'P 1'
#
loop_
_entity.id
_entity.type
_entity.pdbx_description
1 polymer ?
#
loop_
_entity_poly.entity_id
_entity_poly.type
_entity_poly.pdbx_seq_one_letter_code
_entity_poly.pdbx_strand_id
1 'polypeptide(L)'
;MPSPNQSIVKVFEGFVKECPELSVPVAAIKALTLHIQSSPAATMTEFTKDLEGATKDLLTATNHCIAVAAGCDLFRRFVNRTGSDQSEDIYVFKKRLIDRGQAFVDTKAPHVRDKIARYAMEFIQDDTLIIVHSYSRPVLNLLLKAAGEGNKRFRVLVTESRPSMRGTKAVQLLRQNNVNASLILDAAIGHYMGKAQAV
;
A
#
# COMPACT_ATOMS: atom_id res chain seq x y z
N MET A 1 3.42 15.40 -17.50
CA MET A 1 2.26 15.84 -16.72
C MET A 1 0.99 15.32 -17.38
N PRO A 2 0.10 14.62 -16.70
CA PRO A 2 -1.15 14.15 -17.31
C PRO A 2 -2.01 15.36 -17.69
N SER A 3 -2.66 15.28 -18.86
CA SER A 3 -3.55 16.33 -19.35
C SER A 3 -4.79 16.47 -18.43
N PRO A 4 -5.38 17.67 -18.27
CA PRO A 4 -6.43 17.97 -17.31
C PRO A 4 -7.77 17.22 -17.52
N ASN A 5 -7.82 16.30 -18.47
CA ASN A 5 -9.04 15.54 -18.83
C ASN A 5 -8.82 14.02 -18.78
N GLN A 6 -7.81 13.52 -18.08
CA GLN A 6 -7.62 12.08 -17.93
C GLN A 6 -8.52 11.55 -16.80
N SER A 7 -9.31 10.50 -17.11
CA SER A 7 -10.07 9.77 -16.08
C SER A 7 -9.14 9.36 -14.94
N ILE A 8 -9.55 9.61 -13.70
CA ILE A 8 -8.80 9.24 -12.48
C ILE A 8 -8.37 7.77 -12.49
N VAL A 9 -9.16 6.91 -13.14
CA VAL A 9 -8.88 5.48 -13.30
C VAL A 9 -7.59 5.26 -14.10
N LYS A 10 -7.41 5.97 -15.22
CA LYS A 10 -6.19 5.88 -16.04
C LYS A 10 -4.96 6.37 -15.28
N VAL A 11 -5.12 7.44 -14.51
CA VAL A 11 -4.04 7.97 -13.66
C VAL A 11 -3.63 6.94 -12.60
N PHE A 12 -4.61 6.34 -11.93
CA PHE A 12 -4.37 5.29 -10.96
C PHE A 12 -3.68 4.05 -11.56
N GLU A 13 -4.17 3.57 -12.71
CA GLU A 13 -3.56 2.43 -13.42
C GLU A 13 -2.13 2.72 -13.86
N GLY A 14 -1.85 3.96 -14.30
CA GLY A 14 -0.50 4.43 -14.59
C GLY A 14 0.41 4.27 -13.38
N PHE A 15 0.02 4.76 -12.20
CA PHE A 15 0.81 4.60 -10.98
C PHE A 15 1.05 3.16 -10.57
N VAL A 16 0.05 2.29 -10.73
CA VAL A 16 0.20 0.87 -10.39
C VAL A 16 1.20 0.17 -11.33
N LYS A 17 1.25 0.57 -12.61
CA LYS A 17 2.17 0.00 -13.61
C LYS A 17 3.58 0.58 -13.52
N GLU A 18 3.69 1.89 -13.44
CA GLU A 18 4.98 2.61 -13.52
C GLU A 18 5.74 2.62 -12.20
N CYS A 19 5.02 2.55 -11.08
CA CYS A 19 5.60 2.59 -9.74
C CYS A 19 5.25 1.33 -8.93
N PRO A 20 5.85 0.16 -9.24
CA PRO A 20 5.55 -1.10 -8.55
C PRO A 20 5.86 -1.04 -7.04
N GLU A 21 6.70 -0.10 -6.61
CA GLU A 21 7.01 0.16 -5.20
C GLU A 21 5.89 0.83 -4.43
N LEU A 22 4.97 1.52 -5.11
CA LEU A 22 3.81 2.12 -4.46
C LEU A 22 2.81 1.02 -4.06
N SER A 23 2.32 1.08 -2.83
CA SER A 23 1.20 0.22 -2.43
C SER A 23 -0.09 0.70 -3.10
N VAL A 24 -1.01 -0.22 -3.39
CA VAL A 24 -2.29 0.10 -4.03
C VAL A 24 -3.06 1.22 -3.30
N PRO A 25 -3.18 1.24 -1.94
CA PRO A 25 -3.80 2.36 -1.24
C PRO A 25 -3.08 3.69 -1.47
N VAL A 26 -1.75 3.69 -1.50
CA VAL A 26 -0.95 4.91 -1.72
C VAL A 26 -1.10 5.41 -3.16
N ALA A 27 -1.18 4.50 -4.14
CA ALA A 27 -1.47 4.85 -5.53
C ALA A 27 -2.85 5.52 -5.67
N ALA A 28 -3.87 5.03 -4.94
CA ALA A 28 -5.19 5.65 -4.91
C ALA A 28 -5.15 7.06 -4.30
N ILE A 29 -4.44 7.24 -3.17
CA ILE A 29 -4.26 8.56 -2.55
C ILE A 29 -3.55 9.52 -3.51
N LYS A 30 -2.50 9.06 -4.20
CA LYS A 30 -1.76 9.86 -5.18
C LYS A 30 -2.64 10.29 -6.35
N ALA A 31 -3.47 9.37 -6.87
CA ALA A 31 -4.42 9.65 -7.95
C ALA A 31 -5.47 10.69 -7.51
N LEU A 32 -6.03 10.55 -6.30
CA LEU A 32 -6.97 11.51 -5.73
C LEU A 32 -6.32 12.89 -5.49
N THR A 33 -5.07 12.92 -5.03
CA THR A 33 -4.32 14.18 -4.85
C THR A 33 -4.13 14.92 -6.19
N LEU A 34 -3.80 14.19 -7.27
CA LEU A 34 -3.72 14.78 -8.61
C LEU A 34 -5.09 15.20 -9.15
N HIS A 35 -6.14 14.45 -8.84
CA HIS A 35 -7.50 14.84 -9.23
C HIS A 35 -7.89 16.20 -8.63
N ILE A 36 -7.53 16.46 -7.36
CA ILE A 36 -7.76 17.78 -6.74
C ILE A 36 -7.07 18.92 -7.51
N GLN A 37 -5.89 18.70 -8.06
CA GLN A 37 -5.17 19.71 -8.84
C GLN A 37 -5.92 20.13 -10.11
N SER A 38 -6.63 19.19 -10.73
CA SER A 38 -7.39 19.42 -11.96
C SER A 38 -8.87 19.72 -11.73
N SER A 39 -9.36 19.65 -10.49
CA SER A 39 -10.77 19.86 -10.13
C SER A 39 -11.18 21.32 -10.35
N PRO A 40 -12.23 21.60 -11.14
CA PRO A 40 -12.74 22.94 -11.37
C PRO A 40 -13.62 23.49 -10.23
N ALA A 41 -13.88 22.68 -9.19
CA ALA A 41 -14.78 23.06 -8.10
C ALA A 41 -14.38 24.40 -7.45
N ALA A 42 -15.33 25.33 -7.38
CA ALA A 42 -15.14 26.65 -6.79
C ALA A 42 -15.70 26.75 -5.36
N THR A 43 -16.51 25.78 -4.94
CA THR A 43 -17.11 25.72 -3.60
C THR A 43 -16.80 24.40 -2.90
N MET A 44 -16.89 24.39 -1.56
CA MET A 44 -16.70 23.15 -0.77
C MET A 44 -17.70 22.08 -1.12
N THR A 45 -18.95 22.46 -1.43
CA THR A 45 -20.00 21.50 -1.82
C THR A 45 -19.69 20.84 -3.16
N GLU A 46 -19.28 21.63 -4.16
CA GLU A 46 -18.84 21.10 -5.47
C GLU A 46 -17.61 20.21 -5.32
N PHE A 47 -16.63 20.64 -4.52
CA PHE A 47 -15.41 19.89 -4.26
C PHE A 47 -15.69 18.52 -3.62
N THR A 48 -16.56 18.48 -2.60
CA THR A 48 -16.94 17.24 -1.94
C THR A 48 -17.62 16.28 -2.91
N LYS A 49 -18.56 16.80 -3.72
CA LYS A 49 -19.29 16.01 -4.72
C LYS A 49 -18.34 15.47 -5.82
N ASP A 50 -17.40 16.29 -6.28
CA ASP A 50 -16.39 15.90 -7.27
C ASP A 50 -15.48 14.80 -6.72
N LEU A 51 -15.02 14.93 -5.48
CA LEU A 51 -14.18 13.93 -4.82
C LEU A 51 -14.93 12.61 -4.57
N GLU A 52 -16.20 12.67 -4.21
CA GLU A 52 -17.06 11.49 -4.06
C GLU A 52 -17.25 10.77 -5.40
N GLY A 53 -17.48 11.52 -6.49
CA GLY A 53 -17.54 10.98 -7.85
C GLY A 53 -16.26 10.26 -8.23
N ALA A 54 -15.11 10.91 -8.08
CA ALA A 54 -13.80 10.34 -8.36
C ALA A 54 -13.51 9.06 -7.55
N THR A 55 -13.90 9.06 -6.28
CA THR A 55 -13.78 7.88 -5.40
C THR A 55 -14.64 6.73 -5.89
N LYS A 56 -15.89 7.01 -6.27
CA LYS A 56 -16.82 6.00 -6.80
C LYS A 56 -16.30 5.39 -8.10
N ASP A 57 -15.74 6.20 -9.00
CA ASP A 57 -15.18 5.75 -10.26
C ASP A 57 -13.99 4.80 -10.02
N LEU A 58 -13.09 5.13 -9.11
CA LEU A 58 -11.98 4.25 -8.71
C LEU A 58 -12.47 2.93 -8.13
N LEU A 59 -13.44 2.95 -7.25
CA LEU A 59 -13.99 1.75 -6.63
C LEU A 59 -14.66 0.85 -7.65
N THR A 60 -15.45 1.42 -8.54
CA THR A 60 -16.15 0.68 -9.60
C THR A 60 -15.16 0.04 -10.57
N ALA A 61 -14.17 0.80 -11.05
CA ALA A 61 -13.16 0.31 -12.00
C ALA A 61 -12.26 -0.79 -11.41
N THR A 62 -12.11 -0.82 -10.09
CA THR A 62 -11.29 -1.82 -9.39
C THR A 62 -12.09 -2.95 -8.76
N ASN A 63 -13.36 -3.14 -9.18
CA ASN A 63 -14.27 -4.14 -8.61
C ASN A 63 -14.30 -4.09 -7.06
N HIS A 64 -14.39 -2.90 -6.50
CA HIS A 64 -14.39 -2.67 -5.06
C HIS A 64 -13.21 -3.32 -4.31
N CYS A 65 -12.02 -3.30 -4.92
CA CYS A 65 -10.80 -3.80 -4.28
C CYS A 65 -10.62 -3.18 -2.89
N ILE A 66 -10.52 -4.01 -1.86
CA ILE A 66 -10.42 -3.59 -0.45
C ILE A 66 -9.24 -2.62 -0.23
N ALA A 67 -8.12 -2.85 -0.91
CA ALA A 67 -6.94 -2.00 -0.79
C ALA A 67 -7.19 -0.58 -1.36
N VAL A 68 -7.94 -0.47 -2.47
CA VAL A 68 -8.33 0.84 -3.04
C VAL A 68 -9.34 1.52 -2.12
N ALA A 69 -10.34 0.78 -1.63
CA ALA A 69 -11.32 1.32 -0.69
C ALA A 69 -10.66 1.88 0.57
N ALA A 70 -9.70 1.15 1.14
CA ALA A 70 -8.93 1.61 2.31
C ALA A 70 -8.15 2.90 2.01
N GLY A 71 -7.54 3.03 0.82
CA GLY A 71 -6.86 4.24 0.38
C GLY A 71 -7.82 5.44 0.25
N CYS A 72 -8.97 5.23 -0.37
CA CYS A 72 -10.01 6.24 -0.52
C CYS A 72 -10.58 6.69 0.82
N ASP A 73 -10.86 5.76 1.74
CA ASP A 73 -11.35 6.08 3.09
C ASP A 73 -10.33 6.85 3.91
N LEU A 74 -9.05 6.47 3.83
CA LEU A 74 -7.98 7.20 4.50
C LEU A 74 -7.88 8.63 3.96
N PHE A 75 -7.97 8.80 2.64
CA PHE A 75 -7.93 10.11 2.02
C PHE A 75 -9.15 10.97 2.39
N ARG A 76 -10.36 10.42 2.40
CA ARG A 76 -11.57 11.12 2.83
C ARG A 76 -11.49 11.58 4.28
N ARG A 77 -11.00 10.73 5.19
CA ARG A 77 -10.76 11.13 6.59
C ARG A 77 -9.73 12.25 6.70
N PHE A 78 -8.72 12.21 5.87
CA PHE A 78 -7.70 13.26 5.80
C PHE A 78 -8.32 14.60 5.33
N VAL A 79 -9.14 14.60 4.28
CA VAL A 79 -9.86 15.77 3.78
C VAL A 79 -10.77 16.36 4.88
N ASN A 80 -11.59 15.52 5.54
CA ASN A 80 -12.49 15.94 6.58
C ASN A 80 -11.78 16.56 7.80
N ARG A 81 -10.61 16.00 8.18
CA ARG A 81 -9.78 16.53 9.28
C ARG A 81 -9.11 17.86 8.92
N THR A 82 -8.88 18.11 7.66
CA THR A 82 -8.21 19.33 7.18
C THR A 82 -9.21 20.46 6.98
N GLY A 83 -10.49 20.15 6.73
CA GLY A 83 -11.54 21.11 6.35
C GLY A 83 -12.36 21.69 7.51
N SER A 84 -11.81 21.82 8.70
CA SER A 84 -12.56 22.31 9.88
C SER A 84 -12.85 23.82 9.89
N ASP A 85 -12.26 24.60 8.99
CA ASP A 85 -12.46 26.04 8.93
C ASP A 85 -13.37 26.42 7.76
N GLN A 86 -14.65 26.76 8.07
CA GLN A 86 -15.67 27.08 7.07
C GLN A 86 -15.44 28.43 6.38
N SER A 87 -14.51 29.25 6.86
CA SER A 87 -14.19 30.57 6.31
C SER A 87 -13.02 30.56 5.32
N GLU A 88 -12.37 29.39 5.12
CA GLU A 88 -11.19 29.29 4.28
C GLU A 88 -11.55 29.29 2.78
N ASP A 89 -10.78 30.03 1.98
CA ASP A 89 -10.88 30.02 0.53
C ASP A 89 -10.61 28.59 -0.01
N ILE A 90 -11.45 28.13 -0.92
CA ILE A 90 -11.37 26.78 -1.52
C ILE A 90 -10.02 26.55 -2.20
N TYR A 91 -9.39 27.56 -2.79
CA TYR A 91 -8.09 27.45 -3.44
C TYR A 91 -6.96 27.21 -2.43
N VAL A 92 -7.02 27.89 -1.30
CA VAL A 92 -6.05 27.71 -0.20
C VAL A 92 -6.22 26.32 0.39
N PHE A 93 -7.47 25.90 0.60
CA PHE A 93 -7.78 24.56 1.09
C PHE A 93 -7.28 23.45 0.15
N LYS A 94 -7.56 23.54 -1.16
CA LYS A 94 -7.07 22.58 -2.16
C LYS A 94 -5.54 22.52 -2.16
N LYS A 95 -4.85 23.66 -2.18
CA LYS A 95 -3.39 23.72 -2.13
C LYS A 95 -2.84 23.00 -0.92
N ARG A 96 -3.41 23.26 0.27
CA ARG A 96 -3.01 22.59 1.51
C ARG A 96 -3.22 21.07 1.46
N LEU A 97 -4.32 20.60 0.86
CA LEU A 97 -4.57 19.17 0.65
C LEU A 97 -3.55 18.53 -0.28
N ILE A 98 -3.21 19.21 -1.38
CA ILE A 98 -2.22 18.75 -2.35
C ILE A 98 -0.85 18.62 -1.70
N ASP A 99 -0.37 19.67 -1.03
CA ASP A 99 0.94 19.70 -0.37
C ASP A 99 1.06 18.57 0.68
N ARG A 100 0.02 18.38 1.50
CA ARG A 100 -0.01 17.33 2.51
C ARG A 100 -0.16 15.94 1.92
N GLY A 101 -0.98 15.78 0.86
CA GLY A 101 -1.14 14.53 0.14
C GLY A 101 0.18 14.08 -0.49
N GLN A 102 0.89 14.99 -1.11
CA GLN A 102 2.20 14.77 -1.70
C GLN A 102 3.23 14.38 -0.62
N ALA A 103 3.31 15.14 0.46
CA ALA A 103 4.19 14.84 1.60
C ALA A 103 3.89 13.47 2.23
N PHE A 104 2.61 13.03 2.25
CA PHE A 104 2.25 11.69 2.72
C PHE A 104 2.81 10.62 1.80
N VAL A 105 2.66 10.77 0.48
CA VAL A 105 3.13 9.80 -0.51
C VAL A 105 4.66 9.70 -0.49
N ASP A 106 5.35 10.85 -0.49
CA ASP A 106 6.80 10.91 -0.69
C ASP A 106 7.59 10.58 0.59
N THR A 107 7.06 10.97 1.74
CA THR A 107 7.80 10.87 3.00
C THR A 107 7.27 9.78 3.93
N LYS A 108 5.97 9.79 4.21
CA LYS A 108 5.41 8.90 5.25
C LYS A 108 5.25 7.46 4.79
N ALA A 109 4.80 7.22 3.57
CA ALA A 109 4.50 5.89 3.10
C ALA A 109 5.74 4.95 3.03
N PRO A 110 6.93 5.38 2.57
CA PRO A 110 8.15 4.58 2.64
C PRO A 110 8.60 4.30 4.08
N HIS A 111 8.61 5.32 4.94
CA HIS A 111 9.06 5.19 6.33
C HIS A 111 8.19 4.26 7.19
N VAL A 112 6.90 4.12 6.88
CA VAL A 112 6.02 3.21 7.62
C VAL A 112 6.49 1.76 7.52
N ARG A 113 6.93 1.30 6.34
CA ARG A 113 7.42 -0.07 6.17
C ARG A 113 8.69 -0.33 6.99
N ASP A 114 9.61 0.63 6.99
CA ASP A 114 10.84 0.53 7.76
C ASP A 114 10.58 0.55 9.27
N LYS A 115 9.60 1.34 9.69
CA LYS A 115 9.17 1.38 11.09
C LYS A 115 8.54 0.06 11.51
N ILE A 116 7.67 -0.53 10.68
CA ILE A 116 7.11 -1.87 10.90
C ILE A 116 8.23 -2.90 11.02
N ALA A 117 9.16 -2.91 10.07
CA ALA A 117 10.28 -3.85 10.08
C ALA A 117 11.12 -3.72 11.35
N ARG A 118 11.45 -2.50 11.79
CA ARG A 118 12.21 -2.28 13.03
C ARG A 118 11.50 -2.81 14.28
N TYR A 119 10.20 -2.56 14.40
CA TYR A 119 9.43 -3.06 15.56
C TYR A 119 9.24 -4.58 15.53
N ALA A 120 9.12 -5.16 14.34
CA ALA A 120 8.92 -6.60 14.21
C ALA A 120 10.23 -7.42 14.21
N MET A 121 11.39 -6.76 14.13
CA MET A 121 12.69 -7.42 14.09
C MET A 121 12.97 -8.32 15.30
N GLU A 122 12.49 -7.93 16.47
CA GLU A 122 12.67 -8.69 17.72
C GLU A 122 11.93 -10.03 17.73
N PHE A 123 10.85 -10.15 16.95
CA PHE A 123 10.06 -11.39 16.84
C PHE A 123 10.71 -12.42 15.90
N ILE A 124 11.68 -12.02 15.09
CA ILE A 124 12.43 -12.94 14.24
C ILE A 124 13.64 -13.46 15.04
N GLN A 125 13.67 -14.76 15.30
CA GLN A 125 14.75 -15.41 16.03
C GLN A 125 15.56 -16.34 15.12
N ASP A 126 16.77 -16.69 15.52
CA ASP A 126 17.59 -17.66 14.81
C ASP A 126 16.97 -19.07 14.84
N ASP A 127 17.22 -19.83 13.81
CA ASP A 127 16.77 -21.21 13.62
C ASP A 127 15.25 -21.41 13.63
N THR A 128 14.48 -20.34 13.44
CA THR A 128 13.02 -20.39 13.41
C THR A 128 12.46 -20.71 12.03
N LEU A 129 11.26 -21.28 12.02
CA LEU A 129 10.43 -21.49 10.84
C LEU A 129 9.31 -20.45 10.82
N ILE A 130 9.24 -19.64 9.76
CA ILE A 130 8.26 -18.57 9.60
C ILE A 130 7.35 -18.92 8.44
N ILE A 131 6.04 -18.81 8.63
CA ILE A 131 5.05 -18.94 7.54
C ILE A 131 4.63 -17.56 7.09
N VAL A 132 4.63 -17.32 5.78
CA VAL A 132 4.19 -16.06 5.17
C VAL A 132 3.10 -16.35 4.15
N HIS A 133 1.99 -15.63 4.24
CA HIS A 133 0.94 -15.72 3.22
C HIS A 133 1.19 -14.73 2.09
N SER A 134 1.27 -15.25 0.85
CA SER A 134 1.31 -14.44 -0.35
C SER A 134 2.54 -13.50 -0.44
N TYR A 135 2.37 -12.35 -1.06
CA TYR A 135 3.38 -11.31 -1.25
C TYR A 135 3.04 -10.07 -0.41
N SER A 136 3.59 -9.99 0.78
CA SER A 136 3.41 -8.85 1.68
C SER A 136 4.69 -8.00 1.72
N ARG A 137 4.66 -6.81 1.15
CA ARG A 137 5.84 -5.91 1.11
C ARG A 137 6.40 -5.57 2.49
N PRO A 138 5.58 -5.24 3.52
CA PRO A 138 6.09 -5.00 4.86
C PRO A 138 6.79 -6.23 5.46
N VAL A 139 6.20 -7.42 5.28
CA VAL A 139 6.77 -8.67 5.78
C VAL A 139 8.08 -9.01 5.04
N LEU A 140 8.10 -8.89 3.72
CA LEU A 140 9.33 -9.12 2.93
C LEU A 140 10.44 -8.14 3.34
N ASN A 141 10.11 -6.85 3.53
CA ASN A 141 11.08 -5.87 4.02
C ASN A 141 11.63 -6.25 5.41
N LEU A 142 10.78 -6.71 6.33
CA LEU A 142 11.19 -7.23 7.62
C LEU A 142 12.18 -8.39 7.49
N LEU A 143 11.82 -9.41 6.71
CA LEU A 143 12.63 -10.62 6.55
C LEU A 143 13.97 -10.30 5.90
N LEU A 144 13.99 -9.44 4.88
CA LEU A 144 15.25 -9.02 4.23
C LEU A 144 16.14 -8.24 5.20
N LYS A 145 15.57 -7.34 6.01
CA LYS A 145 16.33 -6.63 7.05
C LYS A 145 16.81 -7.56 8.15
N ALA A 146 16.00 -8.52 8.59
CA ALA A 146 16.40 -9.48 9.59
C ALA A 146 17.57 -10.35 9.12
N ALA A 147 17.58 -10.76 7.86
CA ALA A 147 18.68 -11.55 7.28
C ALA A 147 19.93 -10.70 7.01
N GLY A 148 19.77 -9.48 6.46
CA GLY A 148 20.86 -8.60 6.11
C GLY A 148 21.44 -7.84 7.31
N GLU A 149 20.66 -6.88 7.83
CA GLU A 149 21.11 -6.00 8.93
C GLU A 149 21.19 -6.74 10.28
N GLY A 150 20.20 -7.61 10.54
CA GLY A 150 20.12 -8.40 11.77
C GLY A 150 20.99 -9.65 11.78
N ASN A 151 21.56 -10.04 10.63
CA ASN A 151 22.36 -11.25 10.44
C ASN A 151 21.72 -12.54 11.00
N LYS A 152 20.37 -12.59 10.97
CA LYS A 152 19.59 -13.71 11.52
C LYS A 152 19.42 -14.84 10.50
N ARG A 153 19.44 -16.07 10.98
CA ARG A 153 19.28 -17.28 10.19
C ARG A 153 17.93 -17.92 10.49
N PHE A 154 17.04 -17.96 9.52
CA PHE A 154 15.69 -18.53 9.64
C PHE A 154 15.25 -19.16 8.33
N ARG A 155 14.19 -19.94 8.37
CA ARG A 155 13.55 -20.53 7.19
C ARG A 155 12.17 -19.94 7.00
N VAL A 156 11.81 -19.70 5.73
CA VAL A 156 10.51 -19.12 5.37
C VAL A 156 9.73 -20.08 4.50
N LEU A 157 8.51 -20.39 4.89
CA LEU A 157 7.55 -21.07 4.05
C LEU A 157 6.54 -20.03 3.55
N VAL A 158 6.45 -19.88 2.24
CA VAL A 158 5.51 -18.92 1.63
C VAL A 158 4.39 -19.69 0.95
N THR A 159 3.15 -19.35 1.25
CA THR A 159 2.01 -19.96 0.57
C THR A 159 1.90 -19.43 -0.87
N GLU A 160 1.47 -20.30 -1.79
CA GLU A 160 1.36 -19.94 -3.21
C GLU A 160 0.34 -18.83 -3.48
N SER A 161 -0.69 -18.74 -2.66
CA SER A 161 -1.77 -17.73 -2.75
C SER A 161 -2.56 -17.81 -4.06
N ARG A 162 -3.34 -18.89 -4.22
CA ARG A 162 -4.25 -19.05 -5.36
C ARG A 162 -5.41 -18.06 -5.32
N PRO A 163 -5.92 -17.55 -6.45
CA PRO A 163 -5.45 -17.83 -7.83
C PRO A 163 -4.26 -16.96 -8.27
N SER A 164 -3.86 -15.95 -7.50
CA SER A 164 -2.90 -14.90 -7.91
C SER A 164 -1.45 -15.36 -8.02
N MET A 165 -1.08 -16.48 -7.39
CA MET A 165 0.28 -17.06 -7.35
C MET A 165 1.37 -16.08 -6.89
N ARG A 166 1.02 -15.08 -6.10
CA ARG A 166 1.95 -14.05 -5.64
C ARG A 166 3.05 -14.57 -4.72
N GLY A 167 2.81 -15.71 -4.04
CA GLY A 167 3.81 -16.36 -3.21
C GLY A 167 5.08 -16.75 -3.98
N THR A 168 4.95 -17.12 -5.27
CA THR A 168 6.10 -17.44 -6.12
C THR A 168 7.07 -16.26 -6.23
N LYS A 169 6.54 -15.04 -6.45
CA LYS A 169 7.36 -13.81 -6.51
C LYS A 169 8.04 -13.52 -5.17
N ALA A 170 7.36 -13.79 -4.06
CA ALA A 170 7.91 -13.60 -2.73
C ALA A 170 9.10 -14.54 -2.48
N VAL A 171 8.96 -15.83 -2.81
CA VAL A 171 10.05 -16.81 -2.71
C VAL A 171 11.23 -16.43 -3.59
N GLN A 172 10.99 -16.01 -4.82
CA GLN A 172 12.06 -15.56 -5.72
C GLN A 172 12.86 -14.40 -5.13
N LEU A 173 12.15 -13.36 -4.62
CA LEU A 173 12.78 -12.21 -3.99
C LEU A 173 13.62 -12.60 -2.75
N LEU A 174 13.08 -13.45 -1.88
CA LEU A 174 13.77 -13.91 -0.68
C LEU A 174 15.04 -14.69 -1.05
N ARG A 175 14.94 -15.62 -2.01
CA ARG A 175 16.10 -16.42 -2.46
C ARG A 175 17.19 -15.60 -3.14
N GLN A 176 16.81 -14.58 -3.93
CA GLN A 176 17.77 -13.63 -4.53
C GLN A 176 18.56 -12.86 -3.50
N ASN A 177 18.04 -12.73 -2.28
CA ASN A 177 18.69 -12.08 -1.15
C ASN A 177 19.23 -13.10 -0.12
N ASN A 178 19.51 -14.34 -0.53
CA ASN A 178 20.09 -15.41 0.28
C ASN A 178 19.25 -15.82 1.50
N VAL A 179 17.94 -15.56 1.52
CA VAL A 179 17.03 -16.07 2.54
C VAL A 179 16.54 -17.46 2.16
N ASN A 180 16.64 -18.42 3.07
CA ASN A 180 16.13 -19.78 2.85
C ASN A 180 14.60 -19.78 2.82
N ALA A 181 14.02 -19.79 1.62
CA ALA A 181 12.59 -19.72 1.40
C ALA A 181 12.10 -20.85 0.51
N SER A 182 10.93 -21.42 0.86
CA SER A 182 10.27 -22.48 0.09
C SER A 182 8.80 -22.12 -0.15
N LEU A 183 8.30 -22.48 -1.34
CA LEU A 183 6.90 -22.35 -1.67
C LEU A 183 6.13 -23.57 -1.15
N ILE A 184 4.99 -23.34 -0.52
CA ILE A 184 4.06 -24.39 -0.09
C ILE A 184 2.67 -24.14 -0.69
N LEU A 185 1.89 -25.21 -0.83
CA LEU A 185 0.49 -25.12 -1.22
C LEU A 185 -0.33 -24.42 -0.12
N ASP A 186 -1.35 -23.67 -0.49
CA ASP A 186 -2.24 -23.03 0.48
C ASP A 186 -2.90 -24.07 1.40
N ALA A 187 -3.24 -25.24 0.87
CA ALA A 187 -3.80 -26.35 1.66
C ALA A 187 -2.81 -26.98 2.66
N ALA A 188 -1.50 -26.76 2.50
CA ALA A 188 -0.49 -27.34 3.38
C ALA A 188 -0.25 -26.54 4.67
N ILE A 189 -0.87 -25.36 4.82
CA ILE A 189 -0.69 -24.49 6.00
C ILE A 189 -0.91 -25.27 7.31
N GLY A 190 -2.00 -26.05 7.41
CA GLY A 190 -2.32 -26.81 8.61
C GLY A 190 -1.23 -27.79 9.03
N HIS A 191 -0.50 -28.37 8.06
CA HIS A 191 0.61 -29.29 8.35
C HIS A 191 1.82 -28.57 8.98
N TYR A 192 2.08 -27.31 8.58
CA TYR A 192 3.26 -26.57 9.03
C TYR A 192 2.97 -25.65 10.22
N MET A 193 1.71 -25.32 10.48
CA MET A 193 1.32 -24.37 11.53
C MET A 193 1.86 -24.72 12.91
N GLY A 194 1.81 -26.01 13.29
CA GLY A 194 2.33 -26.46 14.58
C GLY A 194 3.87 -26.50 14.69
N LYS A 195 4.58 -26.29 13.59
CA LYS A 195 6.06 -26.27 13.53
C LYS A 195 6.61 -24.86 13.40
N ALA A 196 5.76 -23.88 13.04
CA ALA A 196 6.16 -22.50 12.85
C ALA A 196 6.18 -21.75 14.19
N GLN A 197 7.16 -20.88 14.36
CA GLN A 197 7.28 -19.98 15.49
C GLN A 197 6.62 -18.64 15.22
N ALA A 198 6.45 -18.29 13.94
CA ALA A 198 5.72 -17.08 13.52
C ALA A 198 4.91 -17.33 12.23
N VAL A 199 3.77 -16.65 12.12
CA VAL A 199 2.88 -16.69 10.97
C VAL A 199 2.44 -15.28 10.59
#